data_11af78285a7338ebfdf115fe317fd10c
#
_entry.id   11af78285a7338ebfdf115fe317fd10c
#
_cell.length_a   1.000
_cell.length_b   1.000
_cell.length_c   1.000
_cell.angle_alpha   90.00
_cell.angle_beta   90.00
_cell.angle_gamma   90.00
#
_symmetry.space_group_name_H-M   'P 1'
#
loop_
_entity.id
_entity.type
_entity.pdbx_description
1 polymer ?
#
loop_
_entity_poly.entity_id
_entity_poly.type
_entity_poly.pdbx_seq_one_letter_code
_entity_poly.pdbx_strand_id
1 'polypeptide(L)'
;MRSVERCHFVGHCLTSRREKHSKAMNIHEYQGKSILKSFGVAIQEGRVAKTPEAAHEAAVELAEATGTEWFVVKAQIHAGGRGKGTVTETGSHGVVLAKGLHEVKDKAAGILGGHLVTAQTNAIGKQVNQVLIAQDVYAPGESEPKEIYMSVLLDRATGRNIIMYSPQGGMDIEAVAEETPELIFKEEIDPTVGLQGFQARRVAFNLGLSGKAFKEMTKFVTALYNAYIGCDATMFEINPVLKTSDDRVIAVDAKVSLDGNALFRHKDYAEMRDKTEEDPTEVEADEAGLNYVKLNGNVGCMVNGAGLAMATMDIIKLSGGEPANFLDVGGTADAARVETAFRIILKDPSVKAILVNIFGGIVRCDRVAQGVVDAYKNMGNIDVPIIVRLQGTNAEEAKKLIDESGLEVRSAILLKEAAEAVAEVLA
;
A
#
# COMPACT_ATOMS: atom_id res chain seq x y z
N MET A 1 -34.01 36.53 -1.15
CA MET A 1 -33.03 36.39 -0.07
C MET A 1 -33.17 34.99 0.56
N ARG A 2 -32.42 34.03 0.12
CA ARG A 2 -32.11 32.77 0.81
C ARG A 2 -30.68 32.43 0.45
N SER A 3 -29.83 32.48 1.45
CA SER A 3 -28.41 32.16 1.41
C SER A 3 -28.22 30.69 1.09
N VAL A 4 -27.49 30.42 0.04
CA VAL A 4 -27.00 29.07 -0.29
C VAL A 4 -25.75 28.85 0.56
N GLU A 5 -25.87 28.07 1.60
CA GLU A 5 -24.74 27.54 2.34
C GLU A 5 -23.92 26.61 1.40
N ARG A 6 -22.74 27.04 1.03
CA ARG A 6 -21.74 26.18 0.38
C ARG A 6 -21.24 25.18 1.41
N CYS A 7 -21.61 23.92 1.24
CA CYS A 7 -20.99 22.82 1.95
C CYS A 7 -19.47 22.82 1.72
N HIS A 8 -18.73 23.08 2.78
CA HIS A 8 -17.31 22.79 2.88
C HIS A 8 -17.10 21.26 2.95
N PHE A 9 -16.81 20.63 1.82
CA PHE A 9 -16.57 19.20 1.73
C PHE A 9 -15.24 18.93 0.99
N VAL A 10 -14.15 19.57 1.43
CA VAL A 10 -12.82 19.36 0.84
C VAL A 10 -11.74 19.01 1.89
N GLY A 11 -12.04 19.02 3.17
CA GLY A 11 -11.01 18.94 4.21
C GLY A 11 -10.83 17.63 4.97
N HIS A 12 -11.58 16.55 4.67
CA HIS A 12 -11.55 15.36 5.54
C HIS A 12 -11.36 14.01 4.84
N CYS A 13 -10.89 13.98 3.62
CA CYS A 13 -10.75 12.72 2.86
C CYS A 13 -9.31 12.19 2.71
N LEU A 14 -8.32 12.84 3.29
CA LEU A 14 -6.91 12.43 3.11
C LEU A 14 -6.21 11.92 4.39
N THR A 15 -6.85 12.01 5.56
CA THR A 15 -6.24 11.47 6.78
C THR A 15 -6.80 10.10 7.12
N SER A 16 -5.95 9.06 7.04
CA SER A 16 -6.04 7.75 7.69
C SER A 16 -7.17 6.79 7.29
N ARG A 17 -7.66 6.78 6.06
CA ARG A 17 -8.28 5.56 5.54
C ARG A 17 -7.22 4.77 4.75
N ARG A 18 -6.61 3.79 5.40
CA ARG A 18 -6.10 2.62 4.67
C ARG A 18 -7.32 2.02 3.96
N GLU A 19 -7.57 2.49 2.75
CA GLU A 19 -8.63 1.97 1.93
C GLU A 19 -8.34 0.51 1.66
N LYS A 20 -9.31 -0.34 2.00
CA LYS A 20 -9.31 -1.76 1.68
C LYS A 20 -9.36 -1.92 0.18
N HIS A 21 -8.19 -2.04 -0.41
CA HIS A 21 -8.03 -2.31 -1.83
C HIS A 21 -7.99 -3.81 -2.05
N SER A 22 -8.54 -4.26 -3.15
CA SER A 22 -8.03 -5.46 -3.85
C SER A 22 -6.52 -5.48 -3.66
N LYS A 23 -5.95 -6.61 -3.25
CA LYS A 23 -4.52 -6.77 -2.87
C LYS A 23 -3.59 -5.99 -3.79
N ALA A 24 -3.31 -4.72 -3.46
CA ALA A 24 -2.34 -3.94 -4.19
C ALA A 24 -0.95 -4.42 -3.76
N MET A 25 -0.14 -4.86 -4.70
CA MET A 25 1.23 -5.27 -4.45
C MET A 25 2.16 -4.07 -4.64
N ASN A 26 2.74 -3.58 -3.56
CA ASN A 26 3.79 -2.57 -3.62
C ASN A 26 5.12 -3.23 -4.01
N ILE A 27 5.92 -2.51 -4.78
CA ILE A 27 7.27 -2.94 -5.16
C ILE A 27 8.28 -1.86 -4.80
N HIS A 28 9.56 -2.26 -4.70
CA HIS A 28 10.64 -1.32 -4.40
C HIS A 28 10.89 -0.34 -5.55
N GLU A 29 11.48 0.82 -5.22
CA GLU A 29 11.82 1.87 -6.19
C GLU A 29 12.60 1.33 -7.39
N TYR A 30 13.62 0.50 -7.17
CA TYR A 30 14.45 -0.03 -8.25
C TYR A 30 13.67 -0.97 -9.19
N GLN A 31 12.71 -1.73 -8.65
CA GLN A 31 11.82 -2.59 -9.44
C GLN A 31 10.86 -1.74 -10.26
N GLY A 32 10.25 -0.72 -9.65
CA GLY A 32 9.41 0.25 -10.34
C GLY A 32 10.14 0.97 -11.47
N LYS A 33 11.38 1.40 -11.23
CA LYS A 33 12.25 2.00 -12.26
C LYS A 33 12.57 1.02 -13.39
N SER A 34 12.79 -0.26 -13.08
CA SER A 34 13.01 -1.28 -14.11
C SER A 34 11.79 -1.45 -15.02
N ILE A 35 10.59 -1.47 -14.43
CA ILE A 35 9.33 -1.48 -15.21
C ILE A 35 9.23 -0.23 -16.07
N LEU A 36 9.39 0.95 -15.50
CA LEU A 36 9.33 2.22 -16.23
C LEU A 36 10.29 2.24 -17.42
N LYS A 37 11.53 1.78 -17.22
CA LYS A 37 12.56 1.69 -18.27
C LYS A 37 12.14 0.76 -19.40
N SER A 38 11.49 -0.36 -19.11
CA SER A 38 11.02 -1.31 -20.13
C SER A 38 9.94 -0.72 -21.04
N PHE A 39 9.20 0.27 -20.56
CA PHE A 39 8.21 1.04 -21.35
C PHE A 39 8.78 2.32 -21.98
N GLY A 40 10.10 2.54 -21.89
CA GLY A 40 10.78 3.68 -22.49
C GLY A 40 10.72 4.98 -21.69
N VAL A 41 10.34 4.92 -20.41
CA VAL A 41 10.46 6.05 -19.48
C VAL A 41 11.94 6.23 -19.11
N ALA A 42 12.47 7.43 -19.28
CA ALA A 42 13.82 7.74 -18.84
C ALA A 42 13.90 7.78 -17.32
N ILE A 43 14.87 7.09 -16.74
CA ILE A 43 15.05 6.94 -15.30
C ILE A 43 16.43 7.39 -14.85
N GLN A 44 16.56 7.71 -13.58
CA GLN A 44 17.86 7.79 -12.91
C GLN A 44 18.44 6.37 -12.81
N GLU A 45 19.61 6.14 -13.41
CA GLU A 45 20.27 4.83 -13.36
C GLU A 45 20.77 4.51 -11.95
N GLY A 46 20.74 3.23 -11.60
CA GLY A 46 21.15 2.75 -10.29
C GLY A 46 21.35 1.24 -10.24
N ARG A 47 21.97 0.80 -9.14
CA ARG A 47 22.24 -0.61 -8.83
C ARG A 47 21.89 -0.90 -7.37
N VAL A 48 21.31 -2.07 -7.11
CA VAL A 48 20.92 -2.49 -5.76
C VAL A 48 22.09 -3.19 -5.07
N ALA A 49 22.26 -2.92 -3.78
CA ALA A 49 23.24 -3.57 -2.92
C ALA A 49 22.62 -3.97 -1.58
N LYS A 50 23.03 -5.13 -1.06
CA LYS A 50 22.59 -5.68 0.23
C LYS A 50 23.68 -5.66 1.30
N THR A 51 24.91 -5.33 0.93
CA THR A 51 26.06 -5.17 1.83
C THR A 51 26.83 -3.90 1.47
N PRO A 52 27.61 -3.33 2.38
CA PRO A 52 28.44 -2.17 2.08
C PRO A 52 29.50 -2.46 0.98
N GLU A 53 30.01 -3.69 0.91
CA GLU A 53 30.94 -4.13 -0.12
C GLU A 53 30.27 -4.14 -1.50
N ALA A 54 29.09 -4.76 -1.59
CA ALA A 54 28.28 -4.75 -2.82
C ALA A 54 27.86 -3.33 -3.23
N ALA A 55 27.67 -2.41 -2.29
CA ALA A 55 27.38 -1.01 -2.59
C ALA A 55 28.57 -0.30 -3.26
N HIS A 56 29.78 -0.61 -2.82
CA HIS A 56 31.00 -0.12 -3.48
C HIS A 56 31.14 -0.66 -4.90
N GLU A 57 30.94 -1.98 -5.10
CA GLU A 57 30.97 -2.61 -6.42
C GLU A 57 29.91 -2.01 -7.35
N ALA A 58 28.68 -1.82 -6.86
CA ALA A 58 27.59 -1.18 -7.56
C ALA A 58 27.93 0.26 -8.00
N ALA A 59 28.67 1.00 -7.16
CA ALA A 59 29.12 2.36 -7.49
C ALA A 59 30.19 2.34 -8.59
N VAL A 60 31.11 1.37 -8.57
CA VAL A 60 32.12 1.19 -9.64
C VAL A 60 31.43 0.94 -10.98
N GLU A 61 30.54 -0.05 -11.05
CA GLU A 61 29.79 -0.36 -12.27
C GLU A 61 28.98 0.84 -12.78
N LEU A 62 28.38 1.59 -11.86
CA LEU A 62 27.56 2.76 -12.20
C LEU A 62 28.45 3.91 -12.73
N ALA A 63 29.62 4.14 -12.12
CA ALA A 63 30.58 5.13 -12.59
C ALA A 63 31.10 4.80 -14.01
N GLU A 64 31.42 3.53 -14.26
CA GLU A 64 31.83 3.07 -15.61
C GLU A 64 30.72 3.26 -16.65
N ALA A 65 29.45 2.97 -16.28
CA ALA A 65 28.31 3.06 -17.18
C ALA A 65 27.86 4.49 -17.48
N THR A 66 28.00 5.41 -16.52
CA THR A 66 27.38 6.75 -16.59
C THR A 66 28.38 7.91 -16.52
N GLY A 67 29.62 7.65 -16.11
CA GLY A 67 30.63 8.67 -15.87
C GLY A 67 30.40 9.51 -14.61
N THR A 68 29.46 9.10 -13.71
CA THR A 68 29.15 9.85 -12.50
C THR A 68 30.27 9.75 -11.47
N GLU A 69 30.58 10.87 -10.81
CA GLU A 69 31.48 10.94 -9.66
C GLU A 69 30.71 11.11 -8.33
N TRP A 70 29.42 11.44 -8.42
CA TRP A 70 28.54 11.61 -7.29
C TRP A 70 27.44 10.57 -7.30
N PHE A 71 27.17 10.02 -6.14
CA PHE A 71 26.20 8.93 -5.96
C PHE A 71 25.17 9.31 -4.91
N VAL A 72 23.98 8.75 -5.05
CA VAL A 72 22.92 8.84 -4.04
C VAL A 72 22.65 7.45 -3.50
N VAL A 73 22.84 7.25 -2.19
CA VAL A 73 22.55 6.00 -1.50
C VAL A 73 21.14 6.10 -0.94
N LYS A 74 20.23 5.24 -1.40
CA LYS A 74 18.80 5.31 -1.06
C LYS A 74 18.35 4.02 -0.40
N ALA A 75 17.85 4.08 0.83
CA ALA A 75 17.18 2.96 1.48
C ALA A 75 16.01 2.44 0.64
N GLN A 76 15.88 1.13 0.51
CA GLN A 76 14.78 0.50 -0.22
C GLN A 76 13.80 -0.10 0.77
N ILE A 77 12.76 0.66 1.12
CA ILE A 77 11.63 0.25 1.96
C ILE A 77 10.33 0.72 1.31
N HIS A 78 9.22 0.05 1.63
CA HIS A 78 7.88 0.46 1.16
C HIS A 78 7.31 1.60 2.03
N ALA A 79 8.03 2.73 2.07
CA ALA A 79 7.59 3.96 2.71
C ALA A 79 8.15 5.18 2.00
N GLY A 80 7.37 6.24 1.92
CA GLY A 80 7.80 7.56 1.45
C GLY A 80 8.54 8.35 2.53
N GLY A 81 9.04 9.54 2.15
CA GLY A 81 9.71 10.45 3.08
C GLY A 81 11.09 9.99 3.56
N ARG A 82 11.73 9.04 2.87
CA ARG A 82 13.03 8.45 3.23
C ARG A 82 14.14 9.48 3.41
N GLY A 83 14.14 10.54 2.58
CA GLY A 83 15.15 11.61 2.66
C GLY A 83 15.11 12.42 3.96
N LYS A 84 13.92 12.56 4.56
CA LYS A 84 13.72 13.22 5.87
C LYS A 84 13.71 12.22 7.03
N GLY A 85 13.61 10.92 6.72
CA GLY A 85 13.60 9.86 7.71
C GLY A 85 14.97 9.66 8.34
N THR A 86 15.00 9.02 9.52
CA THR A 86 16.22 8.78 10.29
C THR A 86 16.33 7.30 10.64
N VAL A 87 17.52 6.73 10.42
CA VAL A 87 17.90 5.38 10.88
C VAL A 87 18.19 5.45 12.37
N THR A 88 17.43 4.71 13.18
CA THR A 88 17.46 4.85 14.65
C THR A 88 18.80 4.48 15.26
N GLU A 89 19.53 3.52 14.69
CA GLU A 89 20.79 3.01 15.20
C GLU A 89 21.98 3.93 14.90
N THR A 90 21.93 4.68 13.81
CA THR A 90 23.09 5.44 13.31
C THR A 90 22.85 6.94 13.21
N GLY A 91 21.57 7.39 13.22
CA GLY A 91 21.21 8.76 12.95
C GLY A 91 21.33 9.17 11.47
N SER A 92 21.67 8.24 10.56
CA SER A 92 21.75 8.52 9.13
C SER A 92 20.37 8.77 8.53
N HIS A 93 20.30 9.57 7.47
CA HIS A 93 19.07 9.67 6.66
C HIS A 93 18.93 8.49 5.72
N GLY A 94 17.70 8.17 5.31
CA GLY A 94 17.41 7.09 4.37
C GLY A 94 17.79 7.40 2.91
N VAL A 95 18.14 8.66 2.59
CA VAL A 95 18.70 9.09 1.30
C VAL A 95 19.85 10.03 1.58
N VAL A 96 21.04 9.67 1.15
CA VAL A 96 22.27 10.43 1.40
C VAL A 96 23.13 10.53 0.15
N LEU A 97 23.79 11.68 -0.01
CA LEU A 97 24.74 11.91 -1.10
C LEU A 97 26.13 11.40 -0.69
N ALA A 98 26.85 10.84 -1.64
CA ALA A 98 28.23 10.35 -1.49
C ALA A 98 29.11 10.84 -2.64
N LYS A 99 30.31 11.34 -2.32
CA LYS A 99 31.29 11.76 -3.31
C LYS A 99 32.34 10.67 -3.47
N GLY A 100 32.44 10.14 -4.69
CA GLY A 100 33.39 9.08 -5.01
C GLY A 100 33.02 7.74 -4.38
N LEU A 101 33.78 6.72 -4.74
CA LEU A 101 33.45 5.32 -4.43
C LEU A 101 33.60 4.97 -2.95
N HIS A 102 34.54 5.60 -2.23
CA HIS A 102 34.83 5.28 -0.84
C HIS A 102 33.67 5.67 0.09
N GLU A 103 33.12 6.88 -0.08
CA GLU A 103 32.01 7.33 0.75
C GLU A 103 30.73 6.49 0.55
N VAL A 104 30.51 5.90 -0.63
CA VAL A 104 29.35 5.04 -0.88
C VAL A 104 29.29 3.87 0.08
N LYS A 105 30.43 3.21 0.35
CA LYS A 105 30.52 2.09 1.29
C LYS A 105 30.12 2.53 2.71
N ASP A 106 30.68 3.65 3.19
CA ASP A 106 30.44 4.15 4.54
C ASP A 106 28.98 4.61 4.71
N LYS A 107 28.42 5.29 3.70
CA LYS A 107 27.01 5.72 3.69
C LYS A 107 26.06 4.51 3.66
N ALA A 108 26.38 3.49 2.87
CA ALA A 108 25.59 2.25 2.84
C ALA A 108 25.64 1.52 4.19
N ALA A 109 26.80 1.45 4.84
CA ALA A 109 26.94 0.87 6.17
C ALA A 109 26.13 1.61 7.25
N GLY A 110 25.96 2.93 7.11
CA GLY A 110 25.13 3.73 8.01
C GLY A 110 23.62 3.54 7.84
N ILE A 111 23.18 2.84 6.79
CA ILE A 111 21.76 2.66 6.46
C ILE A 111 21.34 1.18 6.53
N LEU A 112 22.18 0.28 6.00
CA LEU A 112 21.88 -1.16 5.93
C LEU A 112 21.77 -1.78 7.32
N GLY A 113 20.75 -2.61 7.50
CA GLY A 113 20.46 -3.33 8.74
C GLY A 113 19.77 -2.50 9.82
N GLY A 114 19.76 -1.17 9.71
CA GLY A 114 19.09 -0.29 10.66
C GLY A 114 17.60 -0.12 10.39
N HIS A 115 16.88 0.49 11.33
CA HIS A 115 15.43 0.77 11.22
C HIS A 115 15.22 2.22 10.82
N LEU A 116 14.67 2.43 9.62
CA LEU A 116 14.36 3.76 9.10
C LEU A 116 12.96 4.20 9.52
N VAL A 117 12.90 5.26 10.31
CA VAL A 117 11.66 5.93 10.73
C VAL A 117 11.38 7.11 9.79
N THR A 118 10.19 7.13 9.21
CA THR A 118 9.69 8.22 8.34
C THR A 118 8.30 8.66 8.81
N ALA A 119 7.74 9.71 8.23
CA ALA A 119 6.36 10.12 8.49
C ALA A 119 5.32 9.04 8.10
N GLN A 120 5.68 8.08 7.25
CA GLN A 120 4.80 7.00 6.77
C GLN A 120 5.04 5.65 7.47
N THR A 121 6.00 5.56 8.39
CA THR A 121 6.23 4.34 9.21
C THR A 121 5.65 4.53 10.61
N ASN A 122 5.58 3.42 11.38
CA ASN A 122 5.37 3.50 12.83
C ASN A 122 6.66 3.99 13.54
N ALA A 123 6.59 4.16 14.86
CA ALA A 123 7.72 4.62 15.67
C ALA A 123 8.93 3.64 15.71
N ILE A 124 8.71 2.36 15.41
CA ILE A 124 9.79 1.35 15.34
C ILE A 124 10.59 1.52 14.04
N GLY A 125 9.93 2.02 12.99
CA GLY A 125 10.49 2.11 11.66
C GLY A 125 10.41 0.81 10.87
N LYS A 126 11.05 0.79 9.70
CA LYS A 126 11.21 -0.39 8.85
C LYS A 126 12.68 -0.74 8.70
N GLN A 127 13.02 -2.01 8.83
CA GLN A 127 14.37 -2.49 8.64
C GLN A 127 14.81 -2.31 7.18
N VAL A 128 16.00 -1.76 6.98
CA VAL A 128 16.57 -1.55 5.65
C VAL A 128 17.43 -2.75 5.27
N ASN A 129 16.90 -3.63 4.43
CA ASN A 129 17.60 -4.84 3.97
C ASN A 129 18.46 -4.61 2.72
N GLN A 130 18.23 -3.50 2.01
CA GLN A 130 18.94 -3.19 0.78
C GLN A 130 18.92 -1.69 0.49
N VAL A 131 19.92 -1.23 -0.26
CA VAL A 131 20.03 0.15 -0.74
C VAL A 131 20.13 0.20 -2.25
N LEU A 132 19.65 1.27 -2.85
CA LEU A 132 19.86 1.60 -4.25
C LEU A 132 21.00 2.63 -4.33
N ILE A 133 22.07 2.28 -5.04
CA ILE A 133 23.13 3.21 -5.40
C ILE A 133 22.75 3.82 -6.74
N ALA A 134 22.44 5.09 -6.73
CA ALA A 134 21.97 5.81 -7.93
C ALA A 134 22.97 6.91 -8.33
N GLN A 135 23.01 7.24 -9.62
CA GLN A 135 23.80 8.37 -10.10
C GLN A 135 23.22 9.70 -9.59
N ASP A 136 24.05 10.69 -9.34
CA ASP A 136 23.56 12.06 -9.18
C ASP A 136 23.15 12.63 -10.56
N VAL A 137 21.98 13.27 -10.59
CA VAL A 137 21.39 13.83 -11.80
C VAL A 137 21.10 15.32 -11.68
N TYR A 138 21.56 15.94 -10.59
CA TYR A 138 21.39 17.37 -10.31
C TYR A 138 22.60 18.21 -10.73
N ALA A 139 23.43 17.66 -11.62
CA ALA A 139 24.59 18.37 -12.11
C ALA A 139 24.21 19.74 -12.71
N PRO A 140 24.97 20.81 -12.43
CA PRO A 140 24.75 22.12 -13.04
C PRO A 140 24.94 22.07 -14.55
N GLY A 141 24.25 22.92 -15.30
CA GLY A 141 24.31 22.98 -16.76
C GLY A 141 23.70 24.25 -17.31
N GLU A 142 23.19 24.20 -18.55
CA GLU A 142 22.69 25.36 -19.28
C GLU A 142 21.38 25.92 -18.71
N SER A 143 20.57 25.09 -18.06
CA SER A 143 19.29 25.50 -17.45
C SER A 143 19.16 24.98 -16.03
N GLU A 144 18.33 25.62 -15.19
CA GLU A 144 18.08 25.15 -13.83
C GLU A 144 17.32 23.82 -13.84
N PRO A 145 17.77 22.81 -13.05
CA PRO A 145 16.98 21.63 -12.77
C PRO A 145 15.66 21.99 -12.12
N LYS A 146 14.57 21.28 -12.48
CA LYS A 146 13.25 21.53 -11.91
C LYS A 146 12.62 20.22 -11.47
N GLU A 147 12.24 20.14 -10.21
CA GLU A 147 11.52 19.01 -9.63
C GLU A 147 10.01 19.15 -9.90
N ILE A 148 9.40 18.07 -10.32
CA ILE A 148 8.00 17.98 -10.72
C ILE A 148 7.40 16.77 -10.01
N TYR A 149 6.19 16.93 -9.51
CA TYR A 149 5.38 15.80 -9.06
C TYR A 149 4.56 15.24 -10.22
N MET A 150 4.48 13.91 -10.32
CA MET A 150 3.60 13.26 -11.29
C MET A 150 3.11 11.90 -10.77
N SER A 151 1.80 11.65 -10.88
CA SER A 151 1.22 10.36 -10.58
C SER A 151 0.18 9.94 -11.62
N VAL A 152 0.01 8.63 -11.79
CA VAL A 152 -1.07 8.03 -12.56
C VAL A 152 -1.84 7.08 -11.63
N LEU A 153 -3.13 7.28 -11.53
CA LEU A 153 -4.00 6.49 -10.65
C LEU A 153 -5.44 6.47 -11.15
N LEU A 154 -6.26 5.59 -10.55
CA LEU A 154 -7.70 5.55 -10.80
C LEU A 154 -8.42 6.57 -9.91
N ASP A 155 -9.15 7.50 -10.50
CA ASP A 155 -10.15 8.29 -9.79
C ASP A 155 -11.44 7.48 -9.65
N ARG A 156 -11.75 7.09 -8.43
CA ARG A 156 -12.92 6.26 -8.13
C ARG A 156 -14.24 7.01 -8.24
N ALA A 157 -14.21 8.33 -8.08
CA ALA A 157 -15.42 9.15 -8.19
C ALA A 157 -15.93 9.19 -9.64
N THR A 158 -15.01 9.27 -10.59
CA THR A 158 -15.32 9.33 -12.03
C THR A 158 -15.19 7.97 -12.74
N GLY A 159 -14.53 6.99 -12.12
CA GLY A 159 -14.19 5.71 -12.74
C GLY A 159 -13.18 5.84 -13.90
N ARG A 160 -12.40 6.92 -13.93
CA ARG A 160 -11.42 7.22 -14.97
C ARG A 160 -10.00 7.20 -14.43
N ASN A 161 -9.05 6.84 -15.27
CA ASN A 161 -7.66 7.06 -14.96
C ASN A 161 -7.34 8.55 -15.03
N ILE A 162 -6.54 9.04 -14.09
CA ILE A 162 -6.07 10.42 -14.07
C ILE A 162 -4.55 10.46 -14.04
N ILE A 163 -3.99 11.46 -14.70
CA ILE A 163 -2.62 11.90 -14.49
C ILE A 163 -2.70 13.15 -13.63
N MET A 164 -2.19 13.10 -12.42
CA MET A 164 -2.07 14.24 -11.52
C MET A 164 -0.62 14.72 -11.53
N TYR A 165 -0.42 16.04 -11.61
CA TYR A 165 0.91 16.61 -11.71
C TYR A 165 0.96 18.02 -11.12
N SER A 166 2.15 18.40 -10.63
CA SER A 166 2.43 19.72 -10.07
C SER A 166 3.86 20.18 -10.42
N PRO A 167 4.08 21.47 -10.66
CA PRO A 167 5.43 22.02 -10.78
C PRO A 167 6.21 22.03 -9.46
N GLN A 168 5.58 21.67 -8.35
CA GLN A 168 6.18 21.52 -7.02
C GLN A 168 6.42 20.04 -6.74
N GLY A 169 7.60 19.55 -7.09
CA GLY A 169 8.08 18.20 -6.81
C GLY A 169 9.08 18.14 -5.67
N GLY A 170 9.48 16.93 -5.27
CA GLY A 170 10.44 16.71 -4.19
C GLY A 170 9.89 16.97 -2.78
N MET A 171 8.63 17.32 -2.66
CA MET A 171 7.93 17.60 -1.42
C MET A 171 6.64 16.80 -1.29
N ASP A 172 6.03 16.87 -0.11
CA ASP A 172 4.79 16.18 0.19
C ASP A 172 3.63 16.78 -0.62
N ILE A 173 2.96 15.99 -1.43
CA ILE A 173 1.86 16.46 -2.29
C ILE A 173 0.63 16.86 -1.49
N GLU A 174 0.41 16.28 -0.31
CA GLU A 174 -0.66 16.67 0.61
C GLU A 174 -0.45 18.10 1.11
N ALA A 175 0.79 18.48 1.42
CA ALA A 175 1.12 19.86 1.78
C ALA A 175 0.90 20.83 0.61
N VAL A 176 1.25 20.44 -0.61
CA VAL A 176 0.94 21.23 -1.83
C VAL A 176 -0.55 21.39 -2.01
N ALA A 177 -1.35 20.34 -1.71
CA ALA A 177 -2.81 20.39 -1.82
C ALA A 177 -3.45 21.32 -0.79
N GLU A 178 -2.85 21.49 0.37
CA GLU A 178 -3.31 22.41 1.42
C GLU A 178 -2.87 23.85 1.17
N GLU A 179 -1.61 24.05 0.77
CA GLU A 179 -1.00 25.40 0.66
C GLU A 179 -1.25 26.06 -0.71
N THR A 180 -1.16 25.28 -1.80
CA THR A 180 -1.22 25.77 -3.19
C THR A 180 -2.02 24.84 -4.11
N PRO A 181 -3.32 24.57 -3.81
CA PRO A 181 -4.14 23.60 -4.57
C PRO A 181 -4.28 23.94 -6.06
N GLU A 182 -4.12 25.22 -6.44
CA GLU A 182 -4.16 25.69 -7.83
C GLU A 182 -2.96 25.22 -8.66
N LEU A 183 -1.89 24.74 -8.02
CA LEU A 183 -0.72 24.16 -8.69
C LEU A 183 -0.84 22.64 -8.91
N ILE A 184 -1.94 22.04 -8.49
CA ILE A 184 -2.24 20.63 -8.76
C ILE A 184 -3.16 20.53 -9.97
N PHE A 185 -2.63 19.99 -11.05
CA PHE A 185 -3.35 19.77 -12.29
C PHE A 185 -3.77 18.31 -12.43
N LYS A 186 -4.89 18.06 -13.13
CA LYS A 186 -5.40 16.73 -13.42
C LYS A 186 -5.76 16.61 -14.89
N GLU A 187 -5.34 15.51 -15.51
CA GLU A 187 -5.80 15.08 -16.83
C GLU A 187 -6.63 13.81 -16.66
N GLU A 188 -7.92 13.91 -16.93
CA GLU A 188 -8.79 12.75 -16.97
C GLU A 188 -8.64 12.02 -18.31
N ILE A 189 -8.51 10.71 -18.26
CA ILE A 189 -8.30 9.88 -19.43
C ILE A 189 -9.47 8.95 -19.58
N ASP A 190 -10.18 9.07 -20.71
CA ASP A 190 -11.26 8.15 -21.06
C ASP A 190 -10.67 6.78 -21.38
N PRO A 191 -11.08 5.70 -20.68
CA PRO A 191 -10.52 4.37 -20.87
C PRO A 191 -10.80 3.79 -22.27
N THR A 192 -11.78 4.31 -22.99
CA THR A 192 -12.13 3.81 -24.33
C THR A 192 -11.17 4.32 -25.42
N VAL A 193 -10.55 5.48 -25.22
CA VAL A 193 -9.63 6.09 -26.21
C VAL A 193 -8.20 6.20 -25.71
N GLY A 194 -7.97 6.05 -24.40
CA GLY A 194 -6.66 6.18 -23.77
C GLY A 194 -6.11 7.61 -23.78
N LEU A 195 -4.86 7.76 -23.37
CA LEU A 195 -4.18 9.05 -23.34
C LEU A 195 -3.97 9.59 -24.77
N GLN A 196 -4.46 10.80 -25.01
CA GLN A 196 -4.33 11.46 -26.29
C GLN A 196 -3.12 12.40 -26.33
N GLY A 197 -2.48 12.53 -27.50
CA GLY A 197 -1.27 13.35 -27.64
C GLY A 197 -1.45 14.82 -27.25
N PHE A 198 -2.66 15.39 -27.37
CA PHE A 198 -2.93 16.76 -26.90
C PHE A 198 -2.92 16.87 -25.38
N GLN A 199 -3.34 15.84 -24.65
CA GLN A 199 -3.31 15.79 -23.20
C GLN A 199 -1.86 15.76 -22.70
N ALA A 200 -1.00 14.90 -23.27
CA ALA A 200 0.42 14.87 -22.93
C ALA A 200 1.11 16.22 -23.18
N ARG A 201 0.76 16.92 -24.28
CA ARG A 201 1.27 18.28 -24.55
C ARG A 201 0.72 19.31 -23.54
N ARG A 202 -0.54 19.18 -23.11
CA ARG A 202 -1.13 20.07 -22.10
C ARG A 202 -0.43 19.92 -20.74
N VAL A 203 -0.06 18.70 -20.34
CA VAL A 203 0.77 18.47 -19.16
C VAL A 203 2.09 19.24 -19.25
N ALA A 204 2.82 19.09 -20.35
CA ALA A 204 4.08 19.79 -20.55
C ALA A 204 3.91 21.34 -20.57
N PHE A 205 2.82 21.83 -21.15
CA PHE A 205 2.49 23.26 -21.20
C PHE A 205 2.17 23.81 -19.80
N ASN A 206 1.31 23.15 -19.04
CA ASN A 206 0.93 23.58 -17.68
C ASN A 206 2.11 23.56 -16.71
N LEU A 207 3.09 22.68 -16.93
CA LEU A 207 4.35 22.67 -16.18
C LEU A 207 5.33 23.80 -16.57
N GLY A 208 4.94 24.63 -17.57
CA GLY A 208 5.75 25.75 -18.05
C GLY A 208 7.00 25.32 -18.84
N LEU A 209 6.99 24.12 -19.43
CA LEU A 209 8.13 23.59 -20.18
C LEU A 209 8.10 24.07 -21.62
N SER A 210 9.28 24.22 -22.22
CA SER A 210 9.46 24.66 -23.61
C SER A 210 10.59 23.88 -24.30
N GLY A 211 10.76 24.06 -25.59
CA GLY A 211 11.88 23.52 -26.33
C GLY A 211 12.06 22.00 -26.26
N LYS A 212 13.24 21.57 -25.85
CA LYS A 212 13.59 20.14 -25.70
C LYS A 212 12.82 19.53 -24.52
N ALA A 213 12.77 20.19 -23.38
CA ALA A 213 12.08 19.70 -22.18
C ALA A 213 10.58 19.46 -22.43
N PHE A 214 9.91 20.31 -23.21
CA PHE A 214 8.52 20.10 -23.62
C PHE A 214 8.32 18.79 -24.39
N LYS A 215 9.19 18.50 -25.34
CA LYS A 215 9.14 17.28 -26.16
C LYS A 215 9.44 16.04 -25.31
N GLU A 216 10.44 16.13 -24.45
CA GLU A 216 10.81 15.04 -23.54
C GLU A 216 9.70 14.75 -22.52
N MET A 217 9.07 15.77 -21.93
CA MET A 217 7.93 15.60 -21.04
C MET A 217 6.73 14.95 -21.75
N THR A 218 6.44 15.36 -22.98
CA THR A 218 5.35 14.75 -23.77
C THR A 218 5.59 13.26 -24.01
N LYS A 219 6.82 12.85 -24.30
CA LYS A 219 7.22 11.44 -24.44
C LYS A 219 7.13 10.71 -23.11
N PHE A 220 7.66 11.34 -22.04
CA PHE A 220 7.67 10.81 -20.69
C PHE A 220 6.25 10.46 -20.20
N VAL A 221 5.32 11.40 -20.31
CA VAL A 221 3.91 11.21 -19.91
C VAL A 221 3.25 10.08 -20.70
N THR A 222 3.51 10.01 -22.00
CA THR A 222 2.95 8.95 -22.85
C THR A 222 3.49 7.57 -22.44
N ALA A 223 4.80 7.47 -22.23
CA ALA A 223 5.45 6.23 -21.80
C ALA A 223 5.01 5.80 -20.41
N LEU A 224 4.88 6.76 -19.47
CA LEU A 224 4.40 6.51 -18.10
C LEU A 224 2.97 5.95 -18.10
N TYR A 225 2.07 6.55 -18.87
CA TYR A 225 0.69 6.05 -18.97
C TYR A 225 0.64 4.66 -19.63
N ASN A 226 1.45 4.41 -20.66
CA ASN A 226 1.55 3.09 -21.27
C ASN A 226 2.09 2.03 -20.28
N ALA A 227 3.05 2.40 -19.43
CA ALA A 227 3.52 1.53 -18.35
C ALA A 227 2.39 1.23 -17.36
N TYR A 228 1.65 2.25 -16.92
CA TYR A 228 0.53 2.09 -15.99
C TYR A 228 -0.52 1.09 -16.49
N ILE A 229 -0.93 1.20 -17.75
CA ILE A 229 -1.89 0.28 -18.35
C ILE A 229 -1.24 -1.09 -18.62
N GLY A 230 -0.02 -1.12 -19.15
CA GLY A 230 0.62 -2.34 -19.61
C GLY A 230 1.02 -3.33 -18.51
N CYS A 231 1.25 -2.84 -17.28
CA CYS A 231 1.58 -3.66 -16.14
C CYS A 231 0.42 -3.83 -15.14
N ASP A 232 -0.80 -3.40 -15.48
CA ASP A 232 -1.95 -3.41 -14.58
C ASP A 232 -1.65 -2.73 -13.24
N ALA A 233 -1.04 -1.56 -13.28
CA ALA A 233 -0.77 -0.81 -12.07
C ALA A 233 -2.05 -0.17 -11.51
N THR A 234 -2.13 -0.09 -10.19
CA THR A 234 -3.14 0.71 -9.49
C THR A 234 -2.66 2.12 -9.23
N MET A 235 -1.33 2.30 -9.19
CA MET A 235 -0.69 3.60 -8.99
C MET A 235 0.75 3.59 -9.50
N PHE A 236 1.11 4.65 -10.20
CA PHE A 236 2.49 5.12 -10.34
C PHE A 236 2.59 6.51 -9.74
N GLU A 237 3.55 6.72 -8.87
CA GLU A 237 3.88 8.03 -8.31
C GLU A 237 5.37 8.27 -8.50
N ILE A 238 5.71 9.35 -9.18
CA ILE A 238 7.08 9.77 -9.46
C ILE A 238 7.30 11.12 -8.78
N ASN A 239 8.07 11.13 -7.70
CA ASN A 239 8.32 12.34 -6.92
C ASN A 239 9.75 12.38 -6.38
N PRO A 240 10.64 13.09 -7.10
CA PRO A 240 10.36 13.92 -8.26
C PRO A 240 10.53 13.25 -9.63
N VAL A 241 9.83 13.78 -10.62
CA VAL A 241 10.28 13.80 -12.00
C VAL A 241 11.21 14.99 -12.14
N LEU A 242 12.42 14.80 -12.64
CA LEU A 242 13.40 15.86 -12.79
C LEU A 242 13.50 16.31 -14.26
N LYS A 243 13.27 17.58 -14.50
CA LYS A 243 13.78 18.26 -15.68
C LYS A 243 15.23 18.65 -15.39
N THR A 244 16.17 17.99 -16.03
CA THR A 244 17.60 18.18 -15.82
C THR A 244 18.12 19.50 -16.44
N SER A 245 19.35 19.88 -16.10
CA SER A 245 20.00 21.07 -16.63
C SER A 245 20.26 21.04 -18.14
N ASP A 246 20.26 19.85 -18.76
CA ASP A 246 20.37 19.64 -20.22
C ASP A 246 19.00 19.36 -20.87
N ASP A 247 17.91 19.73 -20.18
CA ASP A 247 16.52 19.62 -20.63
C ASP A 247 16.03 18.20 -20.93
N ARG A 248 16.64 17.17 -20.34
CA ARG A 248 16.03 15.83 -20.27
C ARG A 248 14.96 15.79 -19.18
N VAL A 249 14.05 14.83 -19.28
CA VAL A 249 13.03 14.55 -18.25
C VAL A 249 13.19 13.12 -17.79
N ILE A 250 13.48 12.92 -16.50
CA ILE A 250 13.80 11.60 -15.93
C ILE A 250 13.04 11.34 -14.62
N ALA A 251 12.70 10.09 -14.36
CA ALA A 251 12.17 9.64 -13.06
C ALA A 251 13.33 9.45 -12.07
N VAL A 252 13.33 10.24 -10.99
CA VAL A 252 14.36 10.17 -9.94
C VAL A 252 13.95 9.23 -8.82
N ASP A 253 12.66 9.20 -8.48
CA ASP A 253 12.06 8.22 -7.58
C ASP A 253 10.89 7.52 -8.28
N ALA A 254 10.44 6.41 -7.76
CA ALA A 254 9.26 5.71 -8.25
C ALA A 254 8.61 4.91 -7.12
N LYS A 255 7.34 5.20 -6.86
CA LYS A 255 6.48 4.41 -5.99
C LYS A 255 5.42 3.75 -6.87
N VAL A 256 5.37 2.43 -6.84
CA VAL A 256 4.54 1.64 -7.75
C VAL A 256 3.72 0.64 -6.96
N SER A 257 2.43 0.61 -7.26
CA SER A 257 1.51 -0.40 -6.78
C SER A 257 0.86 -1.11 -7.96
N LEU A 258 0.95 -2.43 -7.99
CA LEU A 258 0.37 -3.28 -9.01
C LEU A 258 -0.95 -3.88 -8.53
N ASP A 259 -1.87 -4.17 -9.44
CA ASP A 259 -3.10 -4.88 -9.10
C ASP A 259 -2.79 -6.35 -8.80
N GLY A 260 -2.88 -6.75 -7.53
CA GLY A 260 -2.67 -8.13 -7.11
C GLY A 260 -3.58 -9.14 -7.81
N ASN A 261 -4.77 -8.70 -8.25
CA ASN A 261 -5.68 -9.56 -9.01
C ASN A 261 -5.23 -9.81 -10.45
N ALA A 262 -4.31 -9.01 -10.99
CA ALA A 262 -3.77 -9.16 -12.34
C ALA A 262 -2.45 -9.95 -12.39
N LEU A 263 -1.83 -10.25 -11.25
CA LEU A 263 -0.52 -10.93 -11.19
C LEU A 263 -0.49 -12.32 -11.83
N PHE A 264 -1.64 -12.98 -12.01
CA PHE A 264 -1.71 -14.26 -12.73
C PHE A 264 -1.22 -14.15 -14.18
N ARG A 265 -1.29 -12.97 -14.79
CA ARG A 265 -0.78 -12.68 -16.15
C ARG A 265 0.58 -11.97 -16.17
N HIS A 266 1.11 -11.58 -14.99
CA HIS A 266 2.41 -10.94 -14.79
C HIS A 266 3.23 -11.74 -13.76
N LYS A 267 3.65 -12.95 -14.13
CA LYS A 267 4.38 -13.85 -13.22
C LYS A 267 5.72 -13.28 -12.78
N ASP A 268 6.40 -12.58 -13.66
CA ASP A 268 7.65 -11.86 -13.41
C ASP A 268 7.47 -10.76 -12.36
N TYR A 269 6.36 -10.05 -12.40
CA TYR A 269 6.05 -9.04 -11.39
C TYR A 269 5.66 -9.66 -10.05
N ALA A 270 4.97 -10.81 -10.06
CA ALA A 270 4.63 -11.53 -8.83
C ALA A 270 5.89 -11.93 -8.01
N GLU A 271 7.01 -12.23 -8.70
CA GLU A 271 8.31 -12.53 -8.07
C GLU A 271 8.98 -11.30 -7.43
N MET A 272 8.52 -10.09 -7.75
CA MET A 272 9.02 -8.83 -7.15
C MET A 272 8.46 -8.56 -5.75
N ARG A 273 7.48 -9.35 -5.27
CA ARG A 273 6.86 -9.17 -3.96
C ARG A 273 7.88 -9.38 -2.85
N ASP A 274 8.01 -8.39 -1.98
CA ASP A 274 8.83 -8.49 -0.77
C ASP A 274 7.93 -8.66 0.47
N LYS A 275 7.79 -9.91 0.92
CA LYS A 275 6.96 -10.25 2.08
C LYS A 275 7.50 -9.66 3.39
N THR A 276 8.79 -9.30 3.46
CA THR A 276 9.38 -8.70 4.66
C THR A 276 8.92 -7.26 4.88
N GLU A 277 8.39 -6.63 3.84
CA GLU A 277 7.81 -5.29 3.88
C GLU A 277 6.32 -5.26 4.23
N GLU A 278 5.65 -6.42 4.29
CA GLU A 278 4.23 -6.57 4.60
C GLU A 278 4.02 -6.90 6.08
N ASP A 279 2.78 -6.77 6.57
CA ASP A 279 2.43 -7.26 7.91
C ASP A 279 2.52 -8.79 7.94
N PRO A 280 3.28 -9.40 8.86
CA PRO A 280 3.45 -10.85 8.90
C PRO A 280 2.14 -11.62 9.04
N THR A 281 1.14 -11.02 9.72
CA THR A 281 -0.17 -11.62 9.92
C THR A 281 -0.99 -11.62 8.63
N GLU A 282 -0.87 -10.54 7.84
CA GLU A 282 -1.50 -10.45 6.52
C GLU A 282 -0.87 -11.42 5.53
N VAL A 283 0.46 -11.60 5.59
CA VAL A 283 1.17 -12.60 4.77
C VAL A 283 0.72 -14.01 5.09
N GLU A 284 0.64 -14.38 6.38
CA GLU A 284 0.17 -15.70 6.82
C GLU A 284 -1.27 -15.96 6.39
N ALA A 285 -2.14 -14.97 6.53
CA ALA A 285 -3.53 -15.05 6.08
C ALA A 285 -3.63 -15.27 4.56
N ASP A 286 -2.82 -14.56 3.80
CA ASP A 286 -2.76 -14.69 2.34
C ASP A 286 -2.31 -16.09 1.90
N GLU A 287 -1.29 -16.66 2.56
CA GLU A 287 -0.80 -18.02 2.32
C GLU A 287 -1.88 -19.08 2.64
N ALA A 288 -2.74 -18.80 3.63
CA ALA A 288 -3.90 -19.65 3.94
C ALA A 288 -5.12 -19.39 3.03
N GLY A 289 -5.02 -18.47 2.07
CA GLY A 289 -6.11 -18.10 1.17
C GLY A 289 -7.24 -17.32 1.84
N LEU A 290 -6.94 -16.61 2.94
CA LEU A 290 -7.86 -15.74 3.67
C LEU A 290 -7.67 -14.28 3.25
N ASN A 291 -8.78 -13.54 3.14
CA ASN A 291 -8.70 -12.09 2.96
C ASN A 291 -8.69 -11.42 4.34
N TYR A 292 -7.53 -11.04 4.80
CA TYR A 292 -7.31 -10.41 6.10
C TYR A 292 -6.66 -9.04 5.97
N VAL A 293 -7.13 -8.09 6.77
CA VAL A 293 -6.48 -6.77 6.94
C VAL A 293 -6.48 -6.46 8.44
N LYS A 294 -5.30 -6.15 8.98
CA LYS A 294 -5.16 -5.73 10.37
C LYS A 294 -5.68 -4.31 10.56
N LEU A 295 -6.42 -4.08 11.65
CA LEU A 295 -6.91 -2.78 12.10
C LEU A 295 -6.49 -2.53 13.56
N ASN A 296 -6.75 -1.33 14.09
CA ASN A 296 -6.34 -0.93 15.42
C ASN A 296 -7.54 -0.98 16.39
N GLY A 297 -8.19 -2.13 16.53
CA GLY A 297 -9.37 -2.27 17.36
C GLY A 297 -9.23 -3.34 18.44
N ASN A 298 -10.35 -3.65 19.09
CA ASN A 298 -10.45 -4.61 20.21
C ASN A 298 -11.44 -5.75 19.95
N VAL A 299 -12.12 -5.78 18.80
CA VAL A 299 -13.06 -6.84 18.43
C VAL A 299 -12.59 -7.52 17.16
N GLY A 300 -12.22 -8.79 17.28
CA GLY A 300 -11.89 -9.64 16.13
C GLY A 300 -13.16 -9.95 15.33
N CYS A 301 -13.04 -9.89 13.98
CA CYS A 301 -14.14 -10.14 13.07
C CYS A 301 -13.83 -11.33 12.16
N MET A 302 -14.78 -12.27 12.06
CA MET A 302 -14.75 -13.38 11.11
C MET A 302 -16.07 -13.46 10.37
N VAL A 303 -16.07 -13.26 9.07
CA VAL A 303 -17.29 -13.23 8.24
C VAL A 303 -17.09 -13.94 6.92
N ASN A 304 -18.19 -14.24 6.23
CA ASN A 304 -18.16 -14.71 4.85
C ASN A 304 -18.71 -13.65 3.91
N GLY A 305 -17.80 -13.06 3.15
CA GLY A 305 -18.10 -12.03 2.16
C GLY A 305 -17.78 -10.61 2.63
N ALA A 306 -17.10 -9.87 1.77
CA ALA A 306 -16.56 -8.54 2.05
C ALA A 306 -17.65 -7.51 2.45
N GLY A 307 -18.83 -7.55 1.82
CA GLY A 307 -19.94 -6.66 2.16
C GLY A 307 -20.45 -6.89 3.58
N LEU A 308 -20.58 -8.16 3.99
CA LEU A 308 -20.98 -8.52 5.36
C LEU A 308 -19.89 -8.13 6.37
N ALA A 309 -18.61 -8.24 5.98
CA ALA A 309 -17.49 -7.81 6.82
C ALA A 309 -17.57 -6.31 7.12
N MET A 310 -17.79 -5.47 6.11
CA MET A 310 -17.94 -4.04 6.28
C MET A 310 -19.13 -3.69 7.19
N ALA A 311 -20.30 -4.27 6.93
CA ALA A 311 -21.47 -4.06 7.75
C ALA A 311 -21.28 -4.54 9.21
N THR A 312 -20.54 -5.64 9.41
CA THR A 312 -20.22 -6.17 10.75
C THR A 312 -19.31 -5.20 11.49
N MET A 313 -18.30 -4.65 10.84
CA MET A 313 -17.41 -3.66 11.44
C MET A 313 -18.16 -2.36 11.82
N ASP A 314 -19.06 -1.90 10.95
CA ASP A 314 -19.89 -0.73 11.24
C ASP A 314 -20.76 -0.95 12.48
N ILE A 315 -21.40 -2.13 12.60
CA ILE A 315 -22.26 -2.43 13.74
C ILE A 315 -21.46 -2.58 15.05
N ILE A 316 -20.24 -3.15 14.99
CA ILE A 316 -19.33 -3.19 16.15
C ILE A 316 -19.03 -1.77 16.62
N LYS A 317 -18.70 -0.88 15.69
CA LYS A 317 -18.39 0.52 15.99
C LYS A 317 -19.57 1.27 16.59
N LEU A 318 -20.77 1.07 16.05
CA LEU A 318 -22.01 1.64 16.58
C LEU A 318 -22.36 1.12 17.99
N SER A 319 -21.86 -0.05 18.36
CA SER A 319 -22.09 -0.69 19.66
C SER A 319 -20.98 -0.40 20.68
N GLY A 320 -20.07 0.52 20.39
CA GLY A 320 -19.01 0.97 21.30
C GLY A 320 -17.73 0.13 21.26
N GLY A 321 -17.64 -0.86 20.35
CA GLY A 321 -16.39 -1.58 20.08
C GLY A 321 -15.63 -0.95 18.90
N GLU A 322 -14.38 -1.36 18.74
CA GLU A 322 -13.56 -1.00 17.56
C GLU A 322 -13.10 -2.29 16.85
N PRO A 323 -13.31 -2.44 15.53
CA PRO A 323 -12.91 -3.64 14.81
C PRO A 323 -11.38 -3.77 14.76
N ALA A 324 -10.86 -4.94 15.19
CA ALA A 324 -9.44 -5.25 15.21
C ALA A 324 -8.92 -5.72 13.84
N ASN A 325 -9.80 -6.24 13.01
CA ASN A 325 -9.46 -6.72 11.68
C ASN A 325 -10.66 -6.74 10.73
N PHE A 326 -10.37 -6.77 9.44
CA PHE A 326 -11.25 -7.29 8.42
C PHE A 326 -10.83 -8.74 8.15
N LEU A 327 -11.76 -9.68 8.12
CA LEU A 327 -11.48 -11.05 7.69
C LEU A 327 -12.69 -11.66 6.99
N ASP A 328 -12.47 -12.07 5.74
CA ASP A 328 -13.44 -12.80 4.93
C ASP A 328 -12.92 -14.22 4.68
N VAL A 329 -13.62 -15.21 5.24
CA VAL A 329 -13.28 -16.63 5.07
C VAL A 329 -13.75 -17.20 3.73
N GLY A 330 -14.49 -16.40 2.93
CA GLY A 330 -15.02 -16.80 1.63
C GLY A 330 -16.23 -17.71 1.66
N GLY A 331 -16.76 -18.00 0.47
CA GLY A 331 -17.97 -18.80 0.30
C GLY A 331 -17.79 -20.32 0.46
N THR A 332 -16.56 -20.80 0.61
CA THR A 332 -16.22 -22.23 0.74
C THR A 332 -15.49 -22.53 2.05
N ALA A 333 -15.73 -21.73 3.09
CA ALA A 333 -15.07 -21.91 4.38
C ALA A 333 -15.25 -23.33 4.91
N ASP A 334 -14.14 -24.04 5.07
CA ASP A 334 -14.02 -25.33 5.75
C ASP A 334 -13.46 -25.17 7.15
N ALA A 335 -13.46 -26.25 7.94
CA ALA A 335 -12.99 -26.24 9.31
C ALA A 335 -11.53 -25.76 9.45
N ALA A 336 -10.64 -26.13 8.53
CA ALA A 336 -9.23 -25.75 8.57
C ALA A 336 -9.04 -24.25 8.33
N ARG A 337 -9.79 -23.64 7.41
CA ARG A 337 -9.79 -22.18 7.18
C ARG A 337 -10.31 -21.41 8.39
N VAL A 338 -11.38 -21.89 9.01
CA VAL A 338 -11.95 -21.29 10.21
C VAL A 338 -10.96 -21.36 11.37
N GLU A 339 -10.30 -22.50 11.58
CA GLU A 339 -9.25 -22.65 12.59
C GLU A 339 -8.09 -21.68 12.35
N THR A 340 -7.61 -21.61 11.13
CA THR A 340 -6.53 -20.67 10.76
C THR A 340 -6.94 -19.22 10.99
N ALA A 341 -8.18 -18.86 10.65
CA ALA A 341 -8.73 -17.54 10.89
C ALA A 341 -8.74 -17.17 12.36
N PHE A 342 -9.18 -18.08 13.25
CA PHE A 342 -9.12 -17.88 14.70
C PHE A 342 -7.70 -17.68 15.20
N ARG A 343 -6.74 -18.52 14.77
CA ARG A 343 -5.33 -18.40 15.15
C ARG A 343 -4.75 -17.05 14.78
N ILE A 344 -5.10 -16.54 13.59
CA ILE A 344 -4.65 -15.24 13.09
C ILE A 344 -5.24 -14.11 13.94
N ILE A 345 -6.54 -14.13 14.22
CA ILE A 345 -7.20 -13.10 15.05
C ILE A 345 -6.61 -13.06 16.45
N LEU A 346 -6.40 -14.22 17.07
CA LEU A 346 -5.91 -14.36 18.46
C LEU A 346 -4.43 -14.02 18.63
N LYS A 347 -3.65 -13.84 17.54
CA LYS A 347 -2.29 -13.30 17.63
C LYS A 347 -2.26 -11.83 18.03
N ASP A 348 -3.36 -11.11 17.83
CA ASP A 348 -3.44 -9.72 18.22
C ASP A 348 -3.85 -9.60 19.72
N PRO A 349 -2.93 -9.15 20.59
CA PRO A 349 -3.21 -9.06 22.03
C PRO A 349 -4.23 -7.97 22.39
N SER A 350 -4.58 -7.10 21.45
CA SER A 350 -5.62 -6.07 21.64
C SER A 350 -7.03 -6.62 21.54
N VAL A 351 -7.20 -7.82 20.98
CA VAL A 351 -8.51 -8.46 20.81
C VAL A 351 -9.06 -8.91 22.15
N LYS A 352 -10.22 -8.36 22.54
CA LYS A 352 -10.96 -8.65 23.77
C LYS A 352 -12.23 -9.44 23.55
N ALA A 353 -12.74 -9.49 22.33
CA ALA A 353 -13.90 -10.28 21.92
C ALA A 353 -13.77 -10.67 20.45
N ILE A 354 -14.38 -11.78 20.04
CA ILE A 354 -14.45 -12.19 18.63
C ILE A 354 -15.91 -12.30 18.21
N LEU A 355 -16.28 -11.63 17.12
CA LEU A 355 -17.58 -11.77 16.46
C LEU A 355 -17.44 -12.57 15.17
N VAL A 356 -18.00 -13.80 15.19
CA VAL A 356 -18.19 -14.63 14.01
C VAL A 356 -19.59 -14.34 13.45
N ASN A 357 -19.67 -13.77 12.25
CA ASN A 357 -20.93 -13.42 11.63
C ASN A 357 -21.01 -14.06 10.24
N ILE A 358 -21.76 -15.15 10.14
CA ILE A 358 -21.94 -15.92 8.92
C ILE A 358 -23.37 -15.79 8.44
N PHE A 359 -23.52 -15.39 7.19
CA PHE A 359 -24.79 -15.39 6.49
C PHE A 359 -24.71 -16.28 5.26
N GLY A 360 -25.40 -17.42 5.29
CA GLY A 360 -25.20 -18.45 4.30
C GLY A 360 -26.37 -18.64 3.33
N GLY A 361 -26.07 -18.43 2.02
CA GLY A 361 -26.78 -19.10 0.95
C GLY A 361 -25.97 -20.30 0.46
N ILE A 362 -24.73 -20.07 0.06
CA ILE A 362 -23.78 -21.11 -0.39
C ILE A 362 -22.98 -21.69 0.77
N VAL A 363 -22.57 -20.86 1.73
CA VAL A 363 -21.87 -21.31 2.94
C VAL A 363 -22.83 -22.05 3.87
N ARG A 364 -22.46 -23.23 4.25
CA ARG A 364 -23.21 -24.05 5.21
C ARG A 364 -22.79 -23.66 6.64
N CYS A 365 -23.75 -23.19 7.42
CA CYS A 365 -23.53 -22.78 8.81
C CYS A 365 -23.01 -23.93 9.69
N ASP A 366 -23.47 -25.15 9.48
CA ASP A 366 -23.03 -26.35 10.20
C ASP A 366 -21.51 -26.63 10.02
N ARG A 367 -20.96 -26.40 8.80
CA ARG A 367 -19.52 -26.52 8.55
C ARG A 367 -18.71 -25.47 9.28
N VAL A 368 -19.20 -24.22 9.31
CA VAL A 368 -18.53 -23.16 10.04
C VAL A 368 -18.60 -23.41 11.55
N ALA A 369 -19.76 -23.84 12.05
CA ALA A 369 -19.93 -24.21 13.46
C ALA A 369 -18.96 -25.35 13.85
N GLN A 370 -18.83 -26.38 13.01
CA GLN A 370 -17.84 -27.44 13.24
C GLN A 370 -16.41 -26.88 13.26
N GLY A 371 -16.08 -25.99 12.34
CA GLY A 371 -14.77 -25.32 12.31
C GLY A 371 -14.48 -24.50 13.57
N VAL A 372 -15.48 -23.82 14.11
CA VAL A 372 -15.36 -23.08 15.39
C VAL A 372 -15.09 -24.06 16.54
N VAL A 373 -15.86 -25.15 16.61
CA VAL A 373 -15.71 -26.19 17.65
C VAL A 373 -14.35 -26.87 17.56
N ASP A 374 -13.90 -27.22 16.34
CA ASP A 374 -12.61 -27.88 16.13
C ASP A 374 -11.44 -26.95 16.45
N ALA A 375 -11.52 -25.70 16.03
CA ALA A 375 -10.51 -24.69 16.36
C ALA A 375 -10.37 -24.50 17.87
N TYR A 376 -11.49 -24.39 18.58
CA TYR A 376 -11.49 -24.25 20.03
C TYR A 376 -10.86 -25.48 20.72
N LYS A 377 -11.21 -26.71 20.30
CA LYS A 377 -10.63 -27.95 20.83
C LYS A 377 -9.13 -28.07 20.56
N ASN A 378 -8.68 -27.67 19.37
CA ASN A 378 -7.28 -27.78 18.95
C ASN A 378 -6.39 -26.71 19.60
N MET A 379 -6.94 -25.55 19.86
CA MET A 379 -6.20 -24.41 20.44
C MET A 379 -6.14 -24.46 21.97
N GLY A 380 -6.99 -25.29 22.60
CA GLY A 380 -7.13 -25.33 24.06
C GLY A 380 -7.98 -24.16 24.57
N ASN A 381 -7.67 -23.66 25.79
CA ASN A 381 -8.45 -22.59 26.39
C ASN A 381 -8.32 -21.30 25.57
N ILE A 382 -9.41 -20.75 25.08
CA ILE A 382 -9.50 -19.44 24.45
C ILE A 382 -10.10 -18.49 25.48
N ASP A 383 -9.26 -17.64 26.08
CA ASP A 383 -9.68 -16.70 27.14
C ASP A 383 -10.49 -15.50 26.61
N VAL A 384 -10.66 -15.42 25.28
CA VAL A 384 -11.39 -14.34 24.61
C VAL A 384 -12.82 -14.80 24.32
N PRO A 385 -13.86 -14.09 24.81
CA PRO A 385 -15.26 -14.39 24.54
C PRO A 385 -15.57 -14.41 23.05
N ILE A 386 -16.30 -15.44 22.61
CA ILE A 386 -16.70 -15.61 21.20
C ILE A 386 -18.21 -15.43 21.09
N ILE A 387 -18.62 -14.53 20.22
CA ILE A 387 -20.01 -14.31 19.84
C ILE A 387 -20.20 -14.89 18.42
N VAL A 388 -21.18 -15.78 18.24
CA VAL A 388 -21.43 -16.44 16.96
C VAL A 388 -22.83 -16.14 16.49
N ARG A 389 -22.94 -15.53 15.33
CA ARG A 389 -24.18 -15.36 14.61
C ARG A 389 -24.13 -16.18 13.33
N LEU A 390 -25.00 -17.18 13.25
CA LEU A 390 -25.13 -18.05 12.08
C LEU A 390 -26.56 -17.96 11.56
N GLN A 391 -26.71 -17.56 10.30
CA GLN A 391 -28.02 -17.45 9.64
C GLN A 391 -27.94 -17.98 8.20
N GLY A 392 -28.97 -18.73 7.81
CA GLY A 392 -29.07 -19.32 6.46
C GLY A 392 -29.04 -20.85 6.49
N THR A 393 -28.41 -21.44 5.48
CA THR A 393 -28.39 -22.92 5.27
C THR A 393 -27.81 -23.66 6.48
N ASN A 394 -28.59 -24.55 7.07
CA ASN A 394 -28.25 -25.38 8.24
C ASN A 394 -27.92 -24.56 9.51
N ALA A 395 -28.59 -23.42 9.70
CA ALA A 395 -28.36 -22.56 10.87
C ALA A 395 -28.85 -23.23 12.19
N GLU A 396 -29.93 -24.01 12.16
CA GLU A 396 -30.43 -24.72 13.34
C GLU A 396 -29.49 -25.84 13.77
N GLU A 397 -28.99 -26.63 12.82
CA GLU A 397 -27.97 -27.65 13.09
C GLU A 397 -26.66 -27.04 13.60
N ALA A 398 -26.27 -25.90 13.03
CA ALA A 398 -25.10 -25.17 13.47
C ALA A 398 -25.23 -24.67 14.93
N LYS A 399 -26.42 -24.12 15.28
CA LYS A 399 -26.71 -23.71 16.65
C LYS A 399 -26.62 -24.88 17.61
N LYS A 400 -27.25 -26.03 17.28
CA LYS A 400 -27.21 -27.24 18.10
C LYS A 400 -25.76 -27.72 18.29
N LEU A 401 -24.93 -27.73 17.26
CA LEU A 401 -23.51 -28.07 17.37
C LEU A 401 -22.75 -27.17 18.33
N ILE A 402 -22.99 -25.86 18.31
CA ILE A 402 -22.36 -24.91 19.23
C ILE A 402 -22.86 -25.13 20.65
N ASP A 403 -24.18 -25.26 20.84
CA ASP A 403 -24.79 -25.40 22.19
C ASP A 403 -24.39 -26.74 22.86
N GLU A 404 -24.25 -27.84 22.08
CA GLU A 404 -23.84 -29.16 22.58
C GLU A 404 -22.30 -29.27 22.74
N SER A 405 -21.52 -28.34 22.19
CA SER A 405 -20.05 -28.41 22.26
C SER A 405 -19.47 -28.19 23.67
N GLY A 406 -20.24 -27.60 24.58
CA GLY A 406 -19.80 -27.23 25.92
C GLY A 406 -18.85 -26.00 25.94
N LEU A 407 -18.74 -25.28 24.84
CA LEU A 407 -17.90 -24.09 24.71
C LEU A 407 -18.60 -22.86 25.27
N GLU A 408 -17.84 -21.96 25.87
CA GLU A 408 -18.34 -20.63 26.30
C GLU A 408 -18.51 -19.69 25.09
N VAL A 409 -19.48 -20.02 24.22
CA VAL A 409 -19.80 -19.25 23.03
C VAL A 409 -21.21 -18.67 23.16
N ARG A 410 -21.35 -17.37 22.93
CA ARG A 410 -22.68 -16.73 22.91
C ARG A 410 -23.26 -16.82 21.50
N SER A 411 -24.39 -17.46 21.32
CA SER A 411 -25.09 -17.55 20.04
C SER A 411 -26.10 -16.40 19.88
N ALA A 412 -26.16 -15.80 18.70
CA ALA A 412 -27.11 -14.77 18.31
C ALA A 412 -27.75 -15.11 16.96
N ILE A 413 -29.01 -14.69 16.76
CA ILE A 413 -29.73 -14.85 15.49
C ILE A 413 -29.75 -13.53 14.72
N LEU A 414 -30.13 -12.44 15.37
CA LEU A 414 -30.16 -11.13 14.76
C LEU A 414 -28.80 -10.42 14.87
N LEU A 415 -28.45 -9.62 13.89
CA LEU A 415 -27.22 -8.85 13.89
C LEU A 415 -27.16 -7.86 15.07
N LYS A 416 -28.31 -7.30 15.45
CA LYS A 416 -28.46 -6.43 16.62
C LYS A 416 -28.12 -7.16 17.91
N GLU A 417 -28.61 -8.38 18.10
CA GLU A 417 -28.32 -9.21 19.29
C GLU A 417 -26.82 -9.52 19.41
N ALA A 418 -26.17 -9.82 18.27
CA ALA A 418 -24.73 -10.03 18.21
C ALA A 418 -23.95 -8.77 18.61
N ALA A 419 -24.41 -7.61 18.18
CA ALA A 419 -23.79 -6.32 18.52
C ALA A 419 -23.97 -5.98 20.02
N GLU A 420 -25.17 -6.22 20.58
CA GLU A 420 -25.45 -6.03 21.99
C GLU A 420 -24.58 -6.97 22.86
N ALA A 421 -24.43 -8.23 22.43
CA ALA A 421 -23.55 -9.19 23.11
C ALA A 421 -22.06 -8.75 23.08
N VAL A 422 -21.60 -8.15 21.99
CA VAL A 422 -20.25 -7.56 21.92
C VAL A 422 -20.12 -6.40 22.89
N ALA A 423 -21.11 -5.49 22.94
CA ALA A 423 -21.09 -4.36 23.85
C ALA A 423 -21.05 -4.80 25.34
N GLU A 424 -21.85 -5.82 25.69
CA GLU A 424 -21.86 -6.39 27.05
C GLU A 424 -20.52 -6.99 27.48
N VAL A 425 -19.81 -7.62 26.53
CA VAL A 425 -18.50 -8.24 26.80
C VAL A 425 -17.40 -7.21 26.97
N LEU A 426 -17.55 -6.05 26.33
CA LEU A 426 -16.55 -4.96 26.36
C LEU A 426 -16.77 -4.00 27.56
N ALA A 427 -17.96 -3.99 28.14
CA ALA A 427 -18.31 -3.15 29.32
C ALA A 427 -17.64 -3.63 30.61
#